data_241bbfbf5ba92b098650d321246a6401
#
_entry.id   241bbfbf5ba92b098650d321246a6401
#
_cell.length_a   1.000
_cell.length_b   1.000
_cell.length_c   1.000
_cell.angle_alpha   90.00
_cell.angle_beta   90.00
_cell.angle_gamma   90.00
#
_symmetry.space_group_name_H-M   'P 1'
#
loop_
_entity.id
_entity.type
_entity.pdbx_description
1 polymer ?
#
loop_
_entity_poly.entity_id
_entity_poly.type
_entity_poly.pdbx_seq_one_letter_code
_entity_poly.pdbx_strand_id
1 'polypeptide(L)'
;MWLAGDTLRCAEGHAYDVAKQGYVSLLVGSRTPGTADSAAMVAARAEFLGTGHYAPLADALAESVRLRIFGANGREDDAFRRDRFSALPDAAAEKAYRSAAVARGAGAARHDADHAPEPVIVDAGAGTGYYLATVLRAVDRGIGMAFDVSKHAVRRAARAHPRAGAFVADVWRPLPIRDGVADVVIDVFAPRNGPEFRRILRPGGAVVVVTPAQAHLSPLVEELGLLSVDEEKERRLARSLEGFEETERRTVEFDLELGPDEVAGVVGMGPSAWHTEPTELAERISNYLSRDAVKKREKVATKAAFHLSIFEAPARSRAVP
;
A
#
# COMPACT_ATOMS: atom_id res chain seq x y z
N MET A 1 19.28 9.71 -9.36
CA MET A 1 19.71 8.31 -9.57
C MET A 1 19.35 7.90 -10.98
N TRP A 2 20.13 7.02 -11.61
CA TRP A 2 19.86 6.43 -12.93
C TRP A 2 20.19 4.94 -12.92
N LEU A 3 19.53 4.19 -13.79
CA LEU A 3 19.77 2.76 -13.94
C LEU A 3 20.88 2.53 -14.96
N ALA A 4 21.91 1.77 -14.60
CA ALA A 4 23.02 1.37 -15.46
C ALA A 4 23.15 -0.17 -15.43
N GLY A 5 22.56 -0.85 -16.41
CA GLY A 5 22.37 -2.30 -16.36
C GLY A 5 21.46 -2.67 -15.18
N ASP A 6 21.93 -3.59 -14.33
CA ASP A 6 21.24 -4.04 -13.11
C ASP A 6 21.67 -3.27 -11.86
N THR A 7 22.18 -2.04 -12.00
CA THR A 7 22.67 -1.23 -10.88
C THR A 7 22.06 0.15 -10.92
N LEU A 8 21.43 0.56 -9.81
CA LEU A 8 20.96 1.93 -9.60
C LEU A 8 22.14 2.77 -9.07
N ARG A 9 22.48 3.86 -9.74
CA ARG A 9 23.60 4.76 -9.39
C ARG A 9 23.12 6.17 -9.08
N CYS A 10 23.85 6.89 -8.23
CA CYS A 10 23.62 8.30 -7.97
C CYS A 10 24.85 9.15 -8.33
N ALA A 11 24.66 10.49 -8.40
CA ALA A 11 25.74 11.42 -8.71
C ALA A 11 26.87 11.44 -7.67
N GLU A 12 26.60 11.00 -6.46
CA GLU A 12 27.56 10.92 -5.33
C GLU A 12 28.36 9.60 -5.35
N GLY A 13 28.24 8.79 -6.39
CA GLY A 13 29.01 7.55 -6.55
C GLY A 13 28.42 6.32 -5.85
N HIS A 14 27.29 6.43 -5.16
CA HIS A 14 26.63 5.26 -4.60
C HIS A 14 26.08 4.35 -5.70
N ALA A 15 26.20 3.04 -5.49
CA ALA A 15 25.69 2.01 -6.39
C ALA A 15 24.91 0.97 -5.59
N TYR A 16 23.73 0.60 -6.10
CA TYR A 16 22.84 -0.37 -5.46
C TYR A 16 22.40 -1.38 -6.51
N ASP A 17 22.65 -2.64 -6.25
CA ASP A 17 22.25 -3.71 -7.18
C ASP A 17 20.74 -3.89 -7.17
N VAL A 18 20.17 -4.03 -8.36
CA VAL A 18 18.79 -4.40 -8.56
C VAL A 18 18.68 -5.91 -8.39
N ALA A 19 17.92 -6.35 -7.43
CA ALA A 19 17.68 -7.77 -7.21
C ALA A 19 17.01 -8.39 -8.44
N LYS A 20 17.23 -9.68 -8.69
CA LYS A 20 16.61 -10.44 -9.80
C LYS A 20 15.07 -10.28 -9.85
N GLN A 21 14.46 -9.93 -8.73
CA GLN A 21 13.00 -9.72 -8.62
C GLN A 21 12.56 -8.29 -8.97
N GLY A 22 13.50 -7.39 -9.31
CA GLY A 22 13.22 -6.03 -9.75
C GLY A 22 13.14 -4.98 -8.63
N TYR A 23 13.57 -5.28 -7.40
CA TYR A 23 13.64 -4.31 -6.32
C TYR A 23 15.08 -3.94 -5.95
N VAL A 24 15.23 -2.82 -5.23
CA VAL A 24 16.51 -2.35 -4.70
C VAL A 24 16.44 -2.29 -3.17
N SER A 25 17.54 -2.69 -2.49
CA SER A 25 17.66 -2.49 -1.03
C SER A 25 18.39 -1.17 -0.77
N LEU A 26 17.69 -0.22 -0.16
CA LEU A 26 18.24 1.08 0.22
C LEU A 26 18.39 1.23 1.75
N LEU A 27 18.25 0.13 2.50
CA LEU A 27 18.56 0.12 3.92
C LEU A 27 20.07 0.26 4.14
N VAL A 28 20.44 1.25 4.94
CA VAL A 28 21.81 1.41 5.40
C VAL A 28 22.05 0.50 6.60
N GLY A 29 23.00 -0.42 6.48
CA GLY A 29 23.35 -1.39 7.52
C GLY A 29 22.74 -2.78 7.31
N SER A 30 23.22 -3.77 8.07
CA SER A 30 22.90 -5.20 7.88
C SER A 30 21.69 -5.70 8.68
N ARG A 31 21.11 -4.90 9.57
CA ARG A 31 19.99 -5.31 10.43
C ARG A 31 18.66 -4.85 9.88
N THR A 32 17.83 -5.80 9.49
CA THR A 32 16.39 -5.57 9.28
C THR A 32 15.76 -5.27 10.65
N PRO A 33 14.97 -4.20 10.81
CA PRO A 33 14.21 -3.96 12.03
C PRO A 33 13.37 -5.16 12.41
N GLY A 34 13.25 -5.44 13.72
CA GLY A 34 12.49 -6.58 14.25
C GLY A 34 10.99 -6.53 13.94
N THR A 35 10.50 -5.39 13.42
CA THR A 35 9.11 -5.16 13.00
C THR A 35 8.84 -5.51 11.54
N ALA A 36 9.81 -6.06 10.80
CA ALA A 36 9.61 -6.45 9.40
C ALA A 36 8.78 -7.74 9.29
N ASP A 37 7.75 -7.74 8.46
CA ASP A 37 6.95 -8.93 8.18
C ASP A 37 7.81 -10.11 7.74
N SER A 38 7.54 -11.28 8.30
CA SER A 38 8.17 -12.54 7.90
C SER A 38 7.70 -13.01 6.52
N ALA A 39 8.41 -13.97 5.94
CA ALA A 39 8.00 -14.57 4.67
C ALA A 39 6.60 -15.23 4.76
N ALA A 40 6.29 -15.84 5.91
CA ALA A 40 5.00 -16.48 6.15
C ALA A 40 3.86 -15.45 6.23
N MET A 41 4.05 -14.35 6.97
CA MET A 41 3.07 -13.26 7.07
C MET A 41 2.79 -12.62 5.70
N VAL A 42 3.85 -12.36 4.92
CA VAL A 42 3.71 -11.82 3.56
C VAL A 42 3.00 -12.81 2.62
N ALA A 43 3.22 -14.12 2.80
CA ALA A 43 2.52 -15.15 2.03
C ALA A 43 1.03 -15.19 2.37
N ALA A 44 0.68 -15.25 3.66
CA ALA A 44 -0.71 -15.22 4.13
C ALA A 44 -1.45 -13.96 3.66
N ARG A 45 -0.79 -12.78 3.77
CA ARG A 45 -1.36 -11.53 3.24
C ARG A 45 -1.61 -11.57 1.74
N ALA A 46 -0.67 -12.10 0.96
CA ALA A 46 -0.84 -12.20 -0.48
C ALA A 46 -1.96 -13.16 -0.89
N GLU A 47 -2.09 -14.26 -0.17
CA GLU A 47 -3.14 -15.24 -0.39
C GLU A 47 -4.50 -14.64 -0.04
N PHE A 48 -4.68 -14.09 1.15
CA PHE A 48 -5.93 -13.47 1.56
C PHE A 48 -6.34 -12.31 0.66
N LEU A 49 -5.44 -11.39 0.32
CA LEU A 49 -5.75 -10.28 -0.61
C LEU A 49 -6.07 -10.80 -2.02
N GLY A 50 -5.48 -11.93 -2.41
CA GLY A 50 -5.75 -12.60 -3.69
C GLY A 50 -7.16 -13.19 -3.80
N THR A 51 -7.85 -13.45 -2.69
CA THR A 51 -9.26 -13.90 -2.71
C THR A 51 -10.23 -12.79 -3.13
N GLY A 52 -9.80 -11.53 -3.09
CA GLY A 52 -10.63 -10.37 -3.46
C GLY A 52 -11.53 -9.86 -2.33
N HIS A 53 -11.50 -10.43 -1.13
CA HIS A 53 -12.31 -9.96 0.00
C HIS A 53 -12.13 -8.47 0.30
N TYR A 54 -10.92 -7.92 0.10
CA TYR A 54 -10.63 -6.50 0.32
C TYR A 54 -10.67 -5.64 -0.95
N ALA A 55 -11.21 -6.16 -2.06
CA ALA A 55 -11.41 -5.38 -3.28
C ALA A 55 -12.23 -4.10 -3.06
N PRO A 56 -13.36 -4.11 -2.29
CA PRO A 56 -14.12 -2.88 -2.05
C PRO A 56 -13.31 -1.77 -1.37
N LEU A 57 -12.39 -2.13 -0.46
CA LEU A 57 -11.48 -1.18 0.16
C LEU A 57 -10.46 -0.64 -0.85
N ALA A 58 -9.86 -1.54 -1.64
CA ALA A 58 -8.84 -1.16 -2.63
C ALA A 58 -9.43 -0.25 -3.71
N ASP A 59 -10.66 -0.51 -4.14
CA ASP A 59 -11.40 0.32 -5.10
C ASP A 59 -11.75 1.69 -4.51
N ALA A 60 -12.20 1.73 -3.25
CA ALA A 60 -12.47 2.98 -2.55
C ALA A 60 -11.20 3.84 -2.40
N LEU A 61 -10.06 3.23 -2.07
CA LEU A 61 -8.77 3.91 -2.01
C LEU A 61 -8.36 4.44 -3.40
N ALA A 62 -8.45 3.60 -4.42
CA ALA A 62 -8.09 3.96 -5.79
C ALA A 62 -8.92 5.13 -6.31
N GLU A 63 -10.22 5.14 -6.04
CA GLU A 63 -11.11 6.24 -6.40
C GLU A 63 -10.75 7.54 -5.67
N SER A 64 -10.44 7.48 -4.35
CA SER A 64 -10.02 8.67 -3.60
C SER A 64 -8.72 9.26 -4.17
N VAL A 65 -7.75 8.42 -4.51
CA VAL A 65 -6.48 8.87 -5.11
C VAL A 65 -6.73 9.46 -6.50
N ARG A 66 -7.56 8.82 -7.32
CA ARG A 66 -7.93 9.31 -8.65
C ARG A 66 -8.60 10.70 -8.59
N LEU A 67 -9.58 10.86 -7.71
CA LEU A 67 -10.27 12.13 -7.50
C LEU A 67 -9.31 13.21 -7.00
N ARG A 68 -8.38 12.84 -6.14
CA ARG A 68 -7.38 13.79 -5.62
C ARG A 68 -6.42 14.29 -6.70
N ILE A 69 -6.05 13.44 -7.66
CA ILE A 69 -5.13 13.77 -8.75
C ILE A 69 -5.82 14.56 -9.86
N PHE A 70 -7.01 14.14 -10.27
CA PHE A 70 -7.68 14.66 -11.46
C PHE A 70 -8.91 15.54 -11.16
N GLY A 71 -9.37 15.59 -9.89
CA GLY A 71 -10.62 16.25 -9.50
C GLY A 71 -11.86 15.46 -9.94
N ALA A 72 -13.04 15.95 -9.52
CA ALA A 72 -14.33 15.32 -9.86
C ALA A 72 -14.68 15.44 -11.36
N ASN A 73 -14.12 16.43 -12.05
CA ASN A 73 -14.35 16.71 -13.46
C ASN A 73 -13.26 16.17 -14.40
N GLY A 74 -12.32 15.37 -13.89
CA GLY A 74 -11.33 14.69 -14.71
C GLY A 74 -12.06 13.85 -15.76
N ARG A 75 -11.87 14.16 -17.05
CA ARG A 75 -12.56 13.51 -18.17
C ARG A 75 -12.43 11.99 -18.03
N GLU A 76 -13.53 11.39 -17.66
CA GLU A 76 -13.76 9.96 -17.82
C GLU A 76 -14.09 9.71 -19.28
N ASP A 77 -13.24 8.98 -19.98
CA ASP A 77 -13.72 8.17 -21.08
C ASP A 77 -14.48 6.99 -20.46
N ASP A 78 -15.80 7.11 -20.39
CA ASP A 78 -16.72 6.10 -19.85
C ASP A 78 -16.60 4.70 -20.52
N ALA A 79 -15.97 4.62 -21.67
CA ALA A 79 -15.65 3.37 -22.36
C ALA A 79 -14.58 2.54 -21.61
N PHE A 80 -13.76 3.19 -20.77
CA PHE A 80 -12.64 2.57 -20.08
C PHE A 80 -13.04 1.86 -18.77
N ARG A 81 -14.17 2.21 -18.17
CA ARG A 81 -14.67 1.66 -16.91
C ARG A 81 -15.14 0.20 -17.01
N ARG A 82 -15.68 -0.23 -18.14
CA ARG A 82 -16.37 -1.52 -18.24
C ARG A 82 -15.48 -2.72 -18.50
N ASP A 83 -14.29 -2.54 -19.05
CA ASP A 83 -13.47 -3.66 -19.54
C ASP A 83 -12.27 -4.03 -18.63
N ARG A 84 -11.94 -3.22 -17.64
CA ARG A 84 -10.73 -3.40 -16.82
C ARG A 84 -10.89 -4.18 -15.50
N PHE A 85 -12.10 -4.38 -15.03
CA PHE A 85 -12.32 -5.08 -13.75
C PHE A 85 -12.44 -6.61 -13.86
N SER A 86 -12.42 -7.16 -15.07
CA SER A 86 -12.70 -8.59 -15.30
C SER A 86 -11.51 -9.46 -15.72
N ALA A 87 -10.30 -8.93 -15.88
CA ALA A 87 -9.16 -9.75 -16.30
C ALA A 87 -7.88 -9.46 -15.53
N LEU A 88 -7.34 -10.48 -14.86
CA LEU A 88 -5.94 -10.53 -14.45
C LEU A 88 -5.06 -10.38 -15.70
N PRO A 89 -3.94 -9.60 -15.68
CA PRO A 89 -3.13 -9.40 -16.87
C PRO A 89 -2.47 -10.72 -17.26
N ASP A 90 -2.60 -11.07 -18.54
CA ASP A 90 -1.91 -12.17 -19.18
C ASP A 90 -0.38 -11.93 -19.13
N ALA A 91 0.38 -12.97 -18.80
CA ALA A 91 1.84 -12.95 -18.68
C ALA A 91 2.55 -12.46 -19.98
N ALA A 92 1.89 -12.55 -21.14
CA ALA A 92 2.39 -12.05 -22.42
C ALA A 92 2.34 -10.52 -22.53
N ALA A 93 1.30 -9.88 -22.00
CA ALA A 93 1.16 -8.42 -21.94
C ALA A 93 2.19 -7.81 -20.97
N GLU A 94 2.50 -8.50 -19.86
CA GLU A 94 3.52 -8.11 -18.91
C GLU A 94 4.92 -8.08 -19.52
N LYS A 95 5.26 -9.09 -20.32
CA LYS A 95 6.57 -9.19 -21.01
C LYS A 95 6.75 -8.10 -22.07
N ALA A 96 5.71 -7.79 -22.83
CA ALA A 96 5.74 -6.74 -23.84
C ALA A 96 5.90 -5.34 -23.20
N TYR A 97 5.22 -5.08 -22.07
CA TYR A 97 5.32 -3.80 -21.36
C TYR A 97 6.70 -3.59 -20.71
N ARG A 98 7.28 -4.63 -20.09
CA ARG A 98 8.65 -4.57 -19.53
C ARG A 98 9.68 -4.22 -20.60
N SER A 99 9.57 -4.79 -21.79
CA SER A 99 10.45 -4.47 -22.92
C SER A 99 10.28 -3.02 -23.39
N ALA A 100 9.05 -2.50 -23.40
CA ALA A 100 8.75 -1.12 -23.78
C ALA A 100 9.18 -0.09 -22.73
N ALA A 101 9.09 -0.42 -21.44
CA ALA A 101 9.52 0.45 -20.33
C ALA A 101 11.04 0.61 -20.30
N VAL A 102 11.79 -0.48 -20.53
CA VAL A 102 13.25 -0.47 -20.63
C VAL A 102 13.68 0.35 -21.86
N ALA A 103 13.00 0.22 -22.99
CA ALA A 103 13.30 0.98 -24.21
C ALA A 103 13.04 2.49 -24.07
N ARG A 104 12.05 2.90 -23.27
CA ARG A 104 11.76 4.34 -23.00
C ARG A 104 12.76 4.99 -22.04
N GLY A 105 13.38 4.22 -21.13
CA GLY A 105 14.43 4.72 -20.23
C GLY A 105 15.76 5.06 -20.90
N ALA A 106 15.97 4.62 -22.15
CA ALA A 106 17.18 4.85 -22.92
C ALA A 106 17.07 6.01 -23.95
N GLY A 107 15.90 6.62 -24.09
CA GLY A 107 15.64 7.72 -25.04
C GLY A 107 15.71 9.10 -24.37
N ALA A 108 16.63 9.93 -24.84
CA ALA A 108 16.83 11.33 -24.45
C ALA A 108 15.52 12.10 -24.29
N ALA A 109 15.49 12.94 -23.25
CA ALA A 109 14.45 13.94 -23.00
C ALA A 109 14.10 14.70 -24.29
N ARG A 110 12.99 14.37 -24.91
CA ARG A 110 12.31 15.25 -25.84
C ARG A 110 11.39 16.13 -25.02
N HIS A 111 11.71 17.41 -24.95
CA HIS A 111 10.82 18.46 -24.51
C HIS A 111 9.63 18.51 -25.49
N ASP A 112 8.57 17.77 -25.17
CA ASP A 112 7.25 18.00 -25.75
C ASP A 112 6.43 18.76 -24.71
N ALA A 113 6.12 20.01 -25.02
CA ALA A 113 5.40 20.97 -24.15
C ALA A 113 3.92 20.60 -23.91
N ASP A 114 3.46 19.45 -24.36
CA ASP A 114 2.03 19.07 -24.39
C ASP A 114 1.64 17.93 -23.41
N HIS A 115 2.56 17.47 -22.54
CA HIS A 115 2.26 16.37 -21.62
C HIS A 115 2.31 16.87 -20.18
N ALA A 116 1.13 16.89 -19.52
CA ALA A 116 1.06 17.06 -18.06
C ALA A 116 1.98 16.02 -17.37
N PRO A 117 2.72 16.41 -16.30
CA PRO A 117 3.62 15.50 -15.62
C PRO A 117 2.87 14.27 -15.12
N GLU A 118 3.52 13.10 -15.22
CA GLU A 118 2.96 11.84 -14.76
C GLU A 118 2.80 11.87 -13.23
N PRO A 119 1.60 11.57 -12.69
CA PRO A 119 1.39 11.56 -11.25
C PRO A 119 2.28 10.53 -10.55
N VAL A 120 2.89 10.92 -9.44
CA VAL A 120 3.75 10.05 -8.62
C VAL A 120 3.00 9.67 -7.34
N ILE A 121 2.75 8.38 -7.17
CA ILE A 121 2.10 7.80 -5.99
C ILE A 121 3.15 7.01 -5.20
N VAL A 122 3.32 7.36 -3.93
CA VAL A 122 4.21 6.65 -3.00
C VAL A 122 3.38 5.78 -2.07
N ASP A 123 3.67 4.49 -1.99
CA ASP A 123 3.04 3.55 -1.07
C ASP A 123 4.00 3.25 0.08
N ALA A 124 3.67 3.79 1.27
CA ALA A 124 4.48 3.68 2.46
C ALA A 124 4.08 2.45 3.28
N GLY A 125 5.00 1.50 3.46
CA GLY A 125 4.69 0.20 4.04
C GLY A 125 3.84 -0.65 3.10
N ALA A 126 4.23 -0.68 1.82
CA ALA A 126 3.45 -1.20 0.70
C ALA A 126 3.07 -2.69 0.81
N GLY A 127 3.67 -3.43 1.74
CA GLY A 127 3.42 -4.86 1.87
C GLY A 127 3.64 -5.59 0.55
N THR A 128 2.58 -6.22 0.04
CA THR A 128 2.62 -6.97 -1.23
C THR A 128 2.48 -6.09 -2.48
N GLY A 129 2.21 -4.78 -2.32
CA GLY A 129 1.92 -3.85 -3.41
C GLY A 129 0.48 -3.95 -3.95
N TYR A 130 -0.40 -4.66 -3.28
CA TYR A 130 -1.78 -4.88 -3.70
C TYR A 130 -2.56 -3.57 -3.89
N TYR A 131 -2.51 -2.69 -2.90
CA TYR A 131 -3.22 -1.41 -2.94
C TYR A 131 -2.63 -0.47 -3.99
N LEU A 132 -1.30 -0.34 -4.04
CA LEU A 132 -0.64 0.45 -5.08
C LEU A 132 -0.99 -0.02 -6.49
N ALA A 133 -1.01 -1.34 -6.70
CA ALA A 133 -1.38 -1.90 -8.00
C ALA A 133 -2.81 -1.54 -8.41
N THR A 134 -3.76 -1.53 -7.47
CA THR A 134 -5.15 -1.12 -7.73
C THR A 134 -5.24 0.38 -8.02
N VAL A 135 -4.55 1.21 -7.25
CA VAL A 135 -4.45 2.66 -7.50
C VAL A 135 -3.86 2.94 -8.89
N LEU A 136 -2.77 2.27 -9.27
CA LEU A 136 -2.14 2.47 -10.58
C LEU A 136 -3.01 1.99 -11.75
N ARG A 137 -3.93 1.07 -11.54
CA ARG A 137 -4.94 0.72 -12.56
C ARG A 137 -5.97 1.83 -12.75
N ALA A 138 -6.32 2.55 -11.69
CA ALA A 138 -7.30 3.63 -11.72
C ALA A 138 -6.72 5.00 -12.11
N VAL A 139 -5.42 5.20 -11.87
CA VAL A 139 -4.70 6.44 -12.22
C VAL A 139 -3.92 6.20 -13.51
N ASP A 140 -4.46 6.71 -14.62
CA ASP A 140 -3.79 6.60 -15.90
C ASP A 140 -2.44 7.34 -15.88
N ARG A 141 -1.41 6.75 -16.53
CA ARG A 141 -0.05 7.27 -16.59
C ARG A 141 0.66 7.47 -15.22
N GLY A 142 0.01 7.15 -14.08
CA GLY A 142 0.63 7.27 -12.76
C GLY A 142 1.86 6.37 -12.60
N ILE A 143 2.90 6.86 -11.91
CA ILE A 143 4.09 6.12 -11.52
C ILE A 143 3.99 5.78 -10.04
N GLY A 144 4.23 4.51 -9.67
CA GLY A 144 4.21 4.03 -8.29
C GLY A 144 5.60 3.84 -7.72
N MET A 145 5.78 4.26 -6.46
CA MET A 145 6.96 3.95 -5.65
C MET A 145 6.50 3.19 -4.42
N ALA A 146 6.79 1.88 -4.36
CA ALA A 146 6.48 1.03 -3.22
C ALA A 146 7.70 0.89 -2.31
N PHE A 147 7.57 1.13 -1.01
CA PHE A 147 8.61 0.77 -0.07
C PHE A 147 8.07 0.07 1.17
N ASP A 148 8.88 -0.83 1.69
CA ASP A 148 8.61 -1.58 2.91
C ASP A 148 9.93 -1.96 3.57
N VAL A 149 9.92 -2.19 4.88
CA VAL A 149 11.09 -2.66 5.60
C VAL A 149 11.34 -4.15 5.39
N SER A 150 10.29 -4.92 5.03
CA SER A 150 10.38 -6.34 4.72
C SER A 150 10.81 -6.58 3.28
N LYS A 151 12.00 -7.16 3.10
CA LYS A 151 12.46 -7.63 1.77
C LYS A 151 11.50 -8.63 1.11
N HIS A 152 10.75 -9.40 1.93
CA HIS A 152 9.78 -10.37 1.42
C HIS A 152 8.56 -9.68 0.83
N ALA A 153 8.11 -8.59 1.44
CA ALA A 153 7.05 -7.72 0.95
C ALA A 153 7.48 -7.02 -0.34
N VAL A 154 8.59 -6.29 -0.31
CA VAL A 154 9.12 -5.54 -1.46
C VAL A 154 9.36 -6.42 -2.69
N ARG A 155 9.81 -7.66 -2.48
CA ARG A 155 9.95 -8.65 -3.55
C ARG A 155 8.64 -8.95 -4.29
N ARG A 156 7.49 -8.88 -3.61
CA ARG A 156 6.17 -9.03 -4.22
C ARG A 156 5.71 -7.72 -4.84
N ALA A 157 5.86 -6.61 -4.12
CA ALA A 157 5.49 -5.28 -4.58
C ALA A 157 6.16 -4.91 -5.92
N ALA A 158 7.44 -5.30 -6.11
CA ALA A 158 8.16 -5.10 -7.37
C ALA A 158 7.53 -5.77 -8.61
N ARG A 159 6.58 -6.69 -8.39
CA ARG A 159 5.88 -7.42 -9.45
C ARG A 159 4.38 -7.12 -9.49
N ALA A 160 3.90 -6.30 -8.57
CA ALA A 160 2.47 -6.05 -8.42
C ALA A 160 1.89 -5.24 -9.57
N HIS A 161 2.70 -4.33 -10.17
CA HIS A 161 2.30 -3.53 -11.31
C HIS A 161 3.50 -3.08 -12.14
N PRO A 162 3.41 -3.04 -13.49
CA PRO A 162 4.54 -2.67 -14.37
C PRO A 162 5.01 -1.22 -14.20
N ARG A 163 4.17 -0.31 -13.72
CA ARG A 163 4.51 1.08 -13.44
C ARG A 163 4.93 1.32 -11.97
N ALA A 164 5.17 0.26 -11.19
CA ALA A 164 5.63 0.35 -9.80
C ALA A 164 7.13 0.01 -9.72
N GLY A 165 7.91 0.93 -9.16
CA GLY A 165 9.25 0.66 -8.65
C GLY A 165 9.20 0.31 -7.18
N ALA A 166 9.99 -0.67 -6.71
CA ALA A 166 9.98 -1.10 -5.32
C ALA A 166 11.37 -1.09 -4.69
N PHE A 167 11.46 -0.66 -3.43
CA PHE A 167 12.72 -0.62 -2.71
C PHE A 167 12.53 -0.90 -1.21
N VAL A 168 13.56 -1.48 -0.58
CA VAL A 168 13.57 -1.71 0.86
C VAL A 168 14.02 -0.44 1.57
N ALA A 169 13.17 0.10 2.45
CA ALA A 169 13.47 1.27 3.27
C ALA A 169 12.71 1.22 4.60
N ASP A 170 13.23 1.93 5.59
CA ASP A 170 12.61 2.10 6.91
C ASP A 170 11.89 3.46 6.94
N VAL A 171 10.57 3.46 7.18
CA VAL A 171 9.74 4.66 7.23
C VAL A 171 10.21 5.66 8.31
N TRP A 172 10.85 5.17 9.38
CA TRP A 172 11.35 6.01 10.47
C TRP A 172 12.68 6.71 10.17
N ARG A 173 13.26 6.45 8.99
CA ARG A 173 14.51 7.07 8.53
C ARG A 173 14.23 8.05 7.40
N PRO A 174 15.17 8.95 7.07
CA PRO A 174 15.07 9.78 5.87
C PRO A 174 14.83 8.90 4.63
N LEU A 175 13.72 9.13 3.95
CA LEU A 175 13.34 8.36 2.77
C LEU A 175 14.23 8.72 1.57
N PRO A 176 14.69 7.74 0.78
CA PRO A 176 15.51 7.97 -0.40
C PRO A 176 14.70 8.52 -1.59
N ILE A 177 13.78 9.43 -1.31
CA ILE A 177 12.89 10.11 -2.25
C ILE A 177 13.19 11.60 -2.17
N ARG A 178 13.31 12.28 -3.31
CA ARG A 178 13.55 13.72 -3.37
C ARG A 178 12.35 14.49 -2.82
N ASP A 179 12.63 15.71 -2.35
CA ASP A 179 11.64 16.67 -1.90
C ASP A 179 10.66 17.02 -3.04
N GLY A 180 9.39 17.13 -2.71
CA GLY A 180 8.37 17.66 -3.59
C GLY A 180 8.09 16.82 -4.85
N VAL A 181 8.30 15.52 -4.82
CA VAL A 181 8.11 14.63 -5.97
C VAL A 181 6.73 13.98 -5.98
N ALA A 182 6.20 13.63 -4.81
CA ALA A 182 4.98 12.83 -4.70
C ALA A 182 3.73 13.69 -4.81
N ASP A 183 2.79 13.24 -5.62
CA ASP A 183 1.43 13.79 -5.68
C ASP A 183 0.58 13.28 -4.52
N VAL A 184 0.70 12.00 -4.25
CA VAL A 184 -0.02 11.32 -3.18
C VAL A 184 0.90 10.32 -2.49
N VAL A 185 0.86 10.31 -1.16
CA VAL A 185 1.38 9.21 -0.34
C VAL A 185 0.18 8.39 0.12
N ILE A 186 0.15 7.09 -0.15
CA ILE A 186 -0.81 6.16 0.46
C ILE A 186 -0.16 5.42 1.61
N ASP A 187 -0.89 5.24 2.70
CA ASP A 187 -0.48 4.53 3.91
C ASP A 187 -1.61 3.61 4.35
N VAL A 188 -1.49 2.33 4.08
CA VAL A 188 -2.53 1.34 4.38
C VAL A 188 -2.05 0.42 5.49
N PHE A 189 -2.58 0.59 6.70
CA PHE A 189 -2.23 -0.19 7.90
C PHE A 189 -0.74 -0.14 8.29
N ALA A 190 -0.02 0.90 7.87
CA ALA A 190 1.41 1.03 8.02
C ALA A 190 1.82 2.11 9.05
N PRO A 191 3.07 2.14 9.52
CA PRO A 191 3.61 3.23 10.32
C PRO A 191 3.79 4.50 9.47
N ARG A 192 3.67 5.69 10.10
CA ARG A 192 3.67 7.00 9.44
C ARG A 192 4.79 7.89 9.96
N ASN A 193 5.49 8.53 9.03
CA ASN A 193 6.50 9.55 9.30
C ASN A 193 6.05 10.86 8.65
N GLY A 194 5.21 11.64 9.36
CA GLY A 194 4.64 12.88 8.85
C GLY A 194 5.66 13.87 8.31
N PRO A 195 6.77 14.17 9.02
CA PRO A 195 7.83 15.03 8.51
C PRO A 195 8.38 14.59 7.16
N GLU A 196 8.65 13.30 6.97
CA GLU A 196 9.15 12.77 5.70
C GLU A 196 8.07 12.77 4.61
N PHE A 197 6.83 12.43 4.96
CA PHE A 197 5.72 12.53 4.01
C PHE A 197 5.53 13.97 3.54
N ARG A 198 5.61 14.96 4.47
CA ARG A 198 5.55 16.38 4.10
C ARG A 198 6.70 16.82 3.20
N ARG A 199 7.90 16.29 3.44
CA ARG A 199 9.09 16.62 2.63
C ARG A 199 8.96 16.12 1.20
N ILE A 200 8.52 14.86 1.01
CA ILE A 200 8.43 14.24 -0.31
C ILE A 200 7.21 14.69 -1.12
N LEU A 201 6.14 15.17 -0.44
CA LEU A 201 4.96 15.70 -1.12
C LEU A 201 5.24 17.03 -1.80
N ARG A 202 4.76 17.16 -3.03
CA ARG A 202 4.72 18.44 -3.73
C ARG A 202 3.71 19.40 -3.06
N PRO A 203 3.80 20.71 -3.30
CA PRO A 203 2.75 21.65 -2.89
C PRO A 203 1.37 21.20 -3.43
N GLY A 204 0.38 21.09 -2.55
CA GLY A 204 -0.95 20.59 -2.88
C GLY A 204 -1.05 19.07 -2.95
N GLY A 205 0.01 18.32 -2.64
CA GLY A 205 -0.07 16.85 -2.49
C GLY A 205 -0.75 16.43 -1.19
N ALA A 206 -1.18 15.17 -1.10
CA ALA A 206 -1.92 14.65 0.04
C ALA A 206 -1.41 13.30 0.53
N VAL A 207 -1.68 12.98 1.80
CA VAL A 207 -1.54 11.64 2.37
C VAL A 207 -2.93 11.01 2.45
N VAL A 208 -3.11 9.83 1.88
CA VAL A 208 -4.33 9.03 2.00
C VAL A 208 -4.05 7.87 2.92
N VAL A 209 -4.74 7.84 4.06
CA VAL A 209 -4.51 6.87 5.14
C VAL A 209 -5.69 5.94 5.27
N VAL A 210 -5.42 4.66 5.40
CA VAL A 210 -6.42 3.64 5.75
C VAL A 210 -6.07 3.03 7.10
N THR A 211 -7.04 3.07 8.02
CA THR A 211 -6.93 2.41 9.32
C THR A 211 -8.14 1.53 9.59
N PRO A 212 -8.02 0.43 10.36
CA PRO A 212 -9.19 -0.33 10.76
C PRO A 212 -10.08 0.51 11.68
N ALA A 213 -11.39 0.46 11.47
CA ALA A 213 -12.40 1.03 12.36
C ALA A 213 -12.71 0.08 13.53
N GLN A 214 -13.39 0.57 14.55
CA GLN A 214 -13.71 -0.20 15.76
C GLN A 214 -14.46 -1.51 15.48
N ALA A 215 -15.37 -1.49 14.51
CA ALA A 215 -16.16 -2.67 14.11
C ALA A 215 -15.42 -3.65 13.20
N HIS A 216 -14.13 -3.39 12.86
CA HIS A 216 -13.37 -4.24 11.95
C HIS A 216 -13.19 -5.65 12.51
N LEU A 217 -13.60 -6.65 11.70
CA LEU A 217 -13.58 -8.08 12.02
C LEU A 217 -14.40 -8.46 13.28
N SER A 218 -15.40 -7.66 13.68
CA SER A 218 -16.35 -8.06 14.72
C SER A 218 -17.34 -9.10 14.15
N PRO A 219 -17.67 -10.19 14.88
CA PRO A 219 -17.25 -10.52 16.24
C PRO A 219 -15.93 -11.33 16.33
N LEU A 220 -15.26 -11.59 15.23
CA LEU A 220 -14.09 -12.48 15.15
C LEU A 220 -12.94 -12.01 16.07
N VAL A 221 -12.75 -10.68 16.18
CA VAL A 221 -11.72 -10.08 17.08
C VAL A 221 -11.95 -10.47 18.52
N GLU A 222 -13.19 -10.37 19.00
CA GLU A 222 -13.57 -10.70 20.39
C GLU A 222 -13.47 -12.20 20.64
N GLU A 223 -14.02 -13.00 19.72
CA GLU A 223 -14.08 -14.46 19.82
C GLU A 223 -12.72 -15.14 19.83
N LEU A 224 -11.74 -14.56 19.13
CA LEU A 224 -10.36 -15.06 19.06
C LEU A 224 -9.40 -14.33 20.02
N GLY A 225 -9.87 -13.33 20.79
CA GLY A 225 -9.04 -12.54 21.67
C GLY A 225 -7.93 -11.78 20.94
N LEU A 226 -8.24 -11.23 19.76
CA LEU A 226 -7.30 -10.46 18.95
C LEU A 226 -7.17 -9.03 19.45
N LEU A 227 -6.14 -8.33 18.99
CA LEU A 227 -5.95 -6.92 19.31
C LEU A 227 -7.08 -6.08 18.71
N SER A 228 -7.83 -5.40 19.55
CA SER A 228 -8.88 -4.47 19.17
C SER A 228 -8.30 -3.11 18.74
N VAL A 229 -9.13 -2.37 18.00
CA VAL A 229 -8.85 -0.96 17.70
C VAL A 229 -9.30 -0.14 18.92
N ASP A 230 -8.40 0.65 19.48
CA ASP A 230 -8.67 1.55 20.60
C ASP A 230 -8.54 3.04 20.19
N GLU A 231 -9.11 3.93 21.02
CA GLU A 231 -9.02 5.39 20.81
C GLU A 231 -7.58 5.91 20.80
N GLU A 232 -6.65 5.19 21.43
CA GLU A 232 -5.24 5.60 21.45
C GLU A 232 -4.59 5.46 20.07
N LYS A 233 -5.07 4.55 19.22
CA LYS A 233 -4.62 4.45 17.82
C LYS A 233 -5.02 5.69 17.02
N GLU A 234 -6.18 6.25 17.23
CA GLU A 234 -6.60 7.51 16.60
C GLU A 234 -5.74 8.69 17.05
N ARG A 235 -5.45 8.78 18.35
CA ARG A 235 -4.55 9.82 18.88
C ARG A 235 -3.13 9.67 18.35
N ARG A 236 -2.64 8.45 18.14
CA ARG A 236 -1.34 8.18 17.52
C ARG A 236 -1.34 8.57 16.05
N LEU A 237 -2.44 8.33 15.32
CA LEU A 237 -2.59 8.79 13.93
C LEU A 237 -2.46 10.31 13.87
N ALA A 238 -3.23 11.05 14.66
CA ALA A 238 -3.19 12.51 14.69
C ALA A 238 -1.78 13.04 14.99
N ARG A 239 -1.09 12.45 15.99
CA ARG A 239 0.29 12.84 16.32
C ARG A 239 1.30 12.50 15.22
N SER A 240 1.13 11.37 14.54
CA SER A 240 2.06 10.95 13.47
C SER A 240 1.98 11.82 12.22
N LEU A 241 0.88 12.53 12.03
CA LEU A 241 0.63 13.47 10.93
C LEU A 241 0.48 14.91 11.44
N GLU A 242 1.15 15.25 12.55
CA GLU A 242 1.19 16.62 13.04
C GLU A 242 1.66 17.58 11.94
N GLY A 243 0.93 18.69 11.76
CA GLY A 243 1.15 19.67 10.70
C GLY A 243 0.47 19.33 9.38
N PHE A 244 -0.36 18.31 9.34
CA PHE A 244 -1.35 18.06 8.29
C PHE A 244 -2.76 18.36 8.83
N GLU A 245 -3.66 18.74 7.93
CA GLU A 245 -5.08 18.90 8.19
C GLU A 245 -5.84 17.71 7.60
N GLU A 246 -6.70 17.06 8.39
CA GLU A 246 -7.60 16.03 7.88
C GLU A 246 -8.77 16.71 7.16
N THR A 247 -8.78 16.65 5.83
CA THR A 247 -9.78 17.32 4.99
C THR A 247 -10.96 16.44 4.65
N GLU A 248 -10.80 15.12 4.73
CA GLU A 248 -11.86 14.15 4.48
C GLU A 248 -11.64 12.91 5.35
N ARG A 249 -12.72 12.38 5.92
CA ARG A 249 -12.79 11.05 6.51
C ARG A 249 -14.08 10.38 6.12
N ARG A 250 -13.99 9.16 5.63
CA ARG A 250 -15.15 8.31 5.38
C ARG A 250 -14.91 6.90 5.89
N THR A 251 -16.02 6.22 6.22
CA THR A 251 -15.99 4.82 6.58
C THR A 251 -16.28 3.96 5.37
N VAL A 252 -15.49 2.90 5.18
CA VAL A 252 -15.69 1.86 4.17
C VAL A 252 -16.02 0.57 4.91
N GLU A 253 -17.26 0.10 4.79
CA GLU A 253 -17.74 -1.09 5.47
C GLU A 253 -18.38 -2.06 4.47
N PHE A 254 -18.14 -3.35 4.68
CA PHE A 254 -18.78 -4.43 3.91
C PHE A 254 -18.72 -5.73 4.70
N ASP A 255 -19.66 -6.62 4.41
CA ASP A 255 -19.75 -7.92 5.06
C ASP A 255 -18.78 -8.91 4.39
N LEU A 256 -18.23 -9.79 5.20
CA LEU A 256 -17.34 -10.88 4.79
C LEU A 256 -17.94 -12.22 5.20
N GLU A 257 -17.85 -13.20 4.32
CA GLU A 257 -18.12 -14.61 4.62
C GLU A 257 -16.83 -15.41 4.37
N LEU A 258 -16.14 -15.74 5.45
CA LEU A 258 -14.81 -16.34 5.42
C LEU A 258 -14.88 -17.85 5.66
N GLY A 259 -14.27 -18.64 4.79
CA GLY A 259 -13.96 -20.03 5.05
C GLY A 259 -12.85 -20.20 6.11
N PRO A 260 -12.60 -21.41 6.59
CA PRO A 260 -11.59 -21.68 7.63
C PRO A 260 -10.20 -21.17 7.30
N ASP A 261 -9.72 -21.38 6.07
CA ASP A 261 -8.41 -20.94 5.61
C ASP A 261 -8.34 -19.41 5.49
N GLU A 262 -9.45 -18.77 5.11
CA GLU A 262 -9.55 -17.31 5.01
C GLU A 262 -9.59 -16.64 6.39
N VAL A 263 -10.21 -17.28 7.39
CA VAL A 263 -10.12 -16.84 8.79
C VAL A 263 -8.66 -16.90 9.27
N ALA A 264 -7.97 -18.01 9.01
CA ALA A 264 -6.56 -18.13 9.36
C ALA A 264 -5.70 -17.08 8.61
N GLY A 265 -6.00 -16.83 7.34
CA GLY A 265 -5.32 -15.82 6.51
C GLY A 265 -5.48 -14.39 7.04
N VAL A 266 -6.72 -13.97 7.33
CA VAL A 266 -6.99 -12.60 7.80
C VAL A 266 -6.38 -12.35 9.19
N VAL A 267 -6.41 -13.33 10.07
CA VAL A 267 -5.80 -13.25 11.41
C VAL A 267 -4.27 -13.28 11.30
N GLY A 268 -3.72 -14.17 10.47
CA GLY A 268 -2.27 -14.31 10.28
C GLY A 268 -1.58 -13.13 9.63
N MET A 269 -2.31 -12.30 8.87
CA MET A 269 -1.76 -11.06 8.29
C MET A 269 -1.94 -9.84 9.21
N GLY A 270 -2.68 -9.96 10.29
CA GLY A 270 -3.00 -8.89 11.23
C GLY A 270 -1.93 -8.67 12.30
N PRO A 271 -2.02 -7.59 13.10
CA PRO A 271 -1.05 -7.26 14.14
C PRO A 271 -0.98 -8.31 15.25
N SER A 272 -2.04 -9.08 15.48
CA SER A 272 -2.05 -10.16 16.49
C SER A 272 -1.04 -11.26 16.18
N ALA A 273 -0.69 -11.49 14.92
CA ALA A 273 0.34 -12.44 14.51
C ALA A 273 1.77 -12.06 14.97
N TRP A 274 2.00 -10.80 15.37
CA TRP A 274 3.26 -10.34 15.95
C TRP A 274 3.37 -10.56 17.46
N HIS A 275 2.23 -10.62 18.15
CA HIS A 275 2.15 -10.60 19.60
C HIS A 275 1.71 -11.95 20.20
N THR A 276 1.36 -12.91 19.36
CA THR A 276 0.92 -14.25 19.76
C THR A 276 1.79 -15.30 19.10
N GLU A 277 2.21 -16.32 19.86
CA GLU A 277 2.96 -17.42 19.29
C GLU A 277 2.13 -18.12 18.18
N PRO A 278 2.76 -18.48 17.05
CA PRO A 278 2.03 -19.05 15.89
C PRO A 278 1.21 -20.30 16.24
N THR A 279 1.71 -21.16 17.12
CA THR A 279 1.01 -22.37 17.57
C THR A 279 -0.22 -22.04 18.41
N GLU A 280 -0.10 -21.08 19.33
CA GLU A 280 -1.22 -20.60 20.15
C GLU A 280 -2.31 -19.97 19.31
N LEU A 281 -1.94 -19.14 18.32
CA LEU A 281 -2.88 -18.52 17.40
C LEU A 281 -3.61 -19.58 16.56
N ALA A 282 -2.91 -20.55 16.04
CA ALA A 282 -3.49 -21.68 15.29
C ALA A 282 -4.45 -22.52 16.15
N GLU A 283 -4.12 -22.76 17.42
CA GLU A 283 -5.02 -23.48 18.35
C GLU A 283 -6.29 -22.67 18.63
N ARG A 284 -6.20 -21.36 18.86
CA ARG A 284 -7.36 -20.49 19.06
C ARG A 284 -8.29 -20.51 17.86
N ILE A 285 -7.75 -20.41 16.64
CA ILE A 285 -8.52 -20.49 15.39
C ILE A 285 -9.17 -21.86 15.24
N SER A 286 -8.42 -22.95 15.47
CA SER A 286 -8.94 -24.32 15.39
C SER A 286 -10.09 -24.55 16.39
N ASN A 287 -9.92 -24.12 17.64
CA ASN A 287 -10.95 -24.24 18.67
C ASN A 287 -12.22 -23.45 18.31
N TYR A 288 -12.06 -22.24 17.76
CA TYR A 288 -13.17 -21.42 17.30
C TYR A 288 -13.94 -22.09 16.16
N LEU A 289 -13.25 -22.56 15.14
CA LEU A 289 -13.84 -23.23 13.98
C LEU A 289 -14.48 -24.59 14.32
N SER A 290 -14.04 -25.25 15.39
CA SER A 290 -14.58 -26.54 15.86
C SER A 290 -15.89 -26.39 16.63
N ARG A 291 -16.31 -25.18 17.02
CA ARG A 291 -17.60 -24.96 17.71
C ARG A 291 -18.75 -25.38 16.80
N ASP A 292 -19.73 -26.11 17.34
CA ASP A 292 -20.88 -26.64 16.57
C ASP A 292 -21.65 -25.57 15.79
N ALA A 293 -21.77 -24.36 16.33
CA ALA A 293 -22.44 -23.24 15.69
C ALA A 293 -21.67 -22.72 14.46
N VAL A 294 -20.35 -22.78 14.45
CA VAL A 294 -19.47 -22.35 13.36
C VAL A 294 -19.35 -23.47 12.32
N LYS A 295 -19.11 -24.71 12.77
CA LYS A 295 -18.96 -25.88 11.91
C LYS A 295 -20.18 -26.13 11.01
N LYS A 296 -21.39 -25.84 11.50
CA LYS A 296 -22.63 -26.02 10.73
C LYS A 296 -22.81 -24.97 9.63
N ARG A 297 -22.11 -23.85 9.67
CA ARG A 297 -22.27 -22.73 8.73
C ARG A 297 -21.30 -22.75 7.56
N GLU A 298 -20.27 -23.61 7.59
CA GLU A 298 -19.19 -23.70 6.59
C GLU A 298 -18.40 -22.39 6.42
N LYS A 299 -19.01 -21.24 6.71
CA LYS A 299 -18.41 -19.89 6.63
C LYS A 299 -18.68 -19.09 7.90
N VAL A 300 -17.74 -18.22 8.22
CA VAL A 300 -17.81 -17.25 9.31
C VAL A 300 -18.20 -15.91 8.76
N ALA A 301 -19.35 -15.38 9.20
CA ALA A 301 -19.76 -14.03 8.87
C ALA A 301 -19.03 -13.05 9.79
N THR A 302 -18.42 -12.02 9.22
CA THR A 302 -17.77 -10.91 9.93
C THR A 302 -17.86 -9.63 9.10
N LYS A 303 -17.45 -8.51 9.66
CA LYS A 303 -17.50 -7.21 8.99
C LYS A 303 -16.09 -6.66 8.76
N ALA A 304 -15.82 -6.25 7.54
CA ALA A 304 -14.67 -5.39 7.25
C ALA A 304 -15.10 -3.93 7.42
N ALA A 305 -14.41 -3.18 8.29
CA ALA A 305 -14.70 -1.78 8.56
C ALA A 305 -13.41 -0.98 8.67
N PHE A 306 -13.31 0.10 7.89
CA PHE A 306 -12.11 0.91 7.78
C PHE A 306 -12.44 2.40 7.76
N HIS A 307 -11.55 3.22 8.30
CA HIS A 307 -11.53 4.65 8.04
C HIS A 307 -10.56 4.93 6.91
N LEU A 308 -11.03 5.65 5.90
CA LEU A 308 -10.22 6.21 4.84
C LEU A 308 -10.21 7.73 5.04
N SER A 309 -9.03 8.28 5.29
CA SER A 309 -8.82 9.69 5.60
C SER A 309 -7.85 10.34 4.63
N ILE A 310 -8.12 11.59 4.25
CA ILE A 310 -7.23 12.40 3.41
C ILE A 310 -6.66 13.52 4.26
N PHE A 311 -5.34 13.64 4.24
CA PHE A 311 -4.59 14.66 4.96
C PHE A 311 -3.84 15.55 3.99
N GLU A 312 -3.98 16.87 4.13
CA GLU A 312 -3.29 17.86 3.32
C GLU A 312 -2.30 18.67 4.16
N ALA A 313 -1.13 18.94 3.59
CA ALA A 313 -0.22 19.88 4.23
C ALA A 313 -0.75 21.30 4.00
N PRO A 314 -0.88 22.14 5.05
CA PRO A 314 -1.25 23.55 4.88
C PRO A 314 -0.30 24.21 3.89
N ALA A 315 -0.85 25.08 3.05
CA ALA A 315 -0.07 25.83 2.09
C ALA A 315 1.10 26.53 2.81
N ARG A 316 2.32 26.34 2.33
CA ARG A 316 3.46 27.09 2.88
C ARG A 316 3.12 28.58 2.70
N SER A 317 2.89 29.30 3.80
CA SER A 317 2.83 30.75 3.74
C SER A 317 4.11 31.22 3.05
N ARG A 318 3.98 31.91 1.91
CA ARG A 318 5.14 32.60 1.32
C ARG A 318 5.67 33.50 2.40
N ALA A 319 6.83 33.18 2.95
CA ALA A 319 7.57 34.20 3.70
C ALA A 319 7.73 35.37 2.72
N VAL A 320 7.05 36.48 3.02
CA VAL A 320 7.26 37.73 2.33
C VAL A 320 8.70 38.16 2.67
N PRO A 321 9.54 38.44 1.69
CA PRO A 321 10.93 38.82 1.89
C PRO A 321 11.06 40.14 2.69
#